data_107a8c7afba086cb66947be45c77e02f
#
_entry.id   107a8c7afba086cb66947be45c77e02f
#
_cell.length_a   1.000
_cell.length_b   1.000
_cell.length_c   1.000
_cell.angle_alpha   90.00
_cell.angle_beta   90.00
_cell.angle_gamma   90.00
#
_symmetry.space_group_name_H-M   'P 1'
#
loop_
_entity.id
_entity.type
_entity.pdbx_description
1 polymer ?
#
loop_
_entity_poly.entity_id
_entity_poly.type
_entity_poly.pdbx_seq_one_letter_code
_entity_poly.pdbx_strand_id
1 'polypeptide(L)'
;MNEIPNIITERVDDIPLLLEQMQRMGLPALLDDHFPIHGNWQGLSLGWVSTIWLSSILSRGDHRMVHVEPWVAKRLWTLGVTTGQGVKRVDFTDDRLEIVLRRLSDDTRWAAFESALNQHTVRVYDLSTARVHVDSTSASAYATVTEGGLFQFGHSKDYRPDLPQVKVMQAVLDPLGMPLATDVVSGERADDPLYVPCIARVQASLGRRGLLYVGDCKMASRETRALIAASGDFYLCPLPQVQLAEGELAAALEAVWRGERTLIPVFRERPDGKSELIAEGYEYSVPMSREVDGEVQSWTARRWMVRPNRSEALVPTPRKHGPVCREIPLILLRLQRPPANKPVKWVTAAPALERRL
;
A
#
# COMPACT_ATOMS: atom_id res chain seq x y z
N MET A 1 -13.73 21.26 58.34
CA MET A 1 -12.45 21.24 57.64
C MET A 1 -12.77 21.22 56.17
N ASN A 2 -12.45 22.28 55.43
CA ASN A 2 -12.62 22.24 53.96
C ASN A 2 -11.54 21.33 53.41
N GLU A 3 -11.94 20.19 52.85
CA GLU A 3 -11.01 19.35 52.11
C GLU A 3 -10.50 20.14 50.91
N ILE A 4 -9.19 20.31 50.80
CA ILE A 4 -8.55 20.93 49.64
C ILE A 4 -8.76 19.95 48.48
N PRO A 5 -9.42 20.35 47.40
CA PRO A 5 -9.67 19.48 46.25
C PRO A 5 -8.33 19.00 45.70
N ASN A 6 -8.21 17.68 45.53
CA ASN A 6 -7.04 17.09 44.86
C ASN A 6 -7.09 17.40 43.36
N ILE A 7 -6.24 18.33 42.92
CA ILE A 7 -6.17 18.75 41.50
C ILE A 7 -5.18 17.84 40.78
N ILE A 8 -5.69 17.08 39.80
CA ILE A 8 -4.87 16.24 38.93
C ILE A 8 -4.71 16.99 37.60
N THR A 9 -3.47 17.14 37.14
CA THR A 9 -3.17 17.74 35.85
C THR A 9 -2.60 16.68 34.91
N GLU A 10 -3.21 16.50 33.77
CA GLU A 10 -2.74 15.58 32.74
C GLU A 10 -2.50 16.29 31.40
N ARG A 11 -1.53 15.80 30.64
CA ARG A 11 -1.26 16.26 29.28
C ARG A 11 -2.17 15.49 28.33
N VAL A 12 -3.02 16.19 27.58
CA VAL A 12 -4.06 15.62 26.74
C VAL A 12 -3.55 15.35 25.31
N ASP A 13 -2.76 16.29 24.75
CA ASP A 13 -2.25 16.24 23.38
C ASP A 13 -3.39 16.00 22.34
N ASP A 14 -3.12 15.18 21.33
CA ASP A 14 -4.05 14.76 20.26
C ASP A 14 -4.82 13.47 20.58
N ILE A 15 -4.67 12.93 21.79
CA ILE A 15 -5.19 11.62 22.19
C ILE A 15 -6.72 11.51 22.05
N PRO A 16 -7.54 12.49 22.51
CA PRO A 16 -8.99 12.39 22.33
C PRO A 16 -9.41 12.33 20.87
N LEU A 17 -8.73 13.07 19.99
CA LEU A 17 -8.99 13.05 18.55
C LEU A 17 -8.66 11.68 17.93
N LEU A 18 -7.50 11.13 18.26
CA LEU A 18 -7.06 9.81 17.77
C LEU A 18 -8.01 8.71 18.25
N LEU A 19 -8.34 8.69 19.53
CA LEU A 19 -9.23 7.68 20.10
C LEU A 19 -10.65 7.78 19.54
N GLU A 20 -11.21 8.99 19.43
CA GLU A 20 -12.53 9.20 18.82
C GLU A 20 -12.57 8.70 17.37
N GLN A 21 -11.52 9.01 16.58
CA GLN A 21 -11.45 8.55 15.20
C GLN A 21 -11.39 7.02 15.12
N MET A 22 -10.57 6.37 15.94
CA MET A 22 -10.46 4.91 15.99
C MET A 22 -11.76 4.25 16.47
N GLN A 23 -12.49 4.86 17.40
CA GLN A 23 -13.81 4.41 17.82
C GLN A 23 -14.83 4.50 16.69
N ARG A 24 -14.87 5.61 15.95
CA ARG A 24 -15.75 5.78 14.76
C ARG A 24 -15.46 4.76 13.67
N MET A 25 -14.20 4.37 13.51
CA MET A 25 -13.80 3.27 12.62
C MET A 25 -14.18 1.89 13.17
N GLY A 26 -14.74 1.79 14.37
CA GLY A 26 -15.10 0.52 15.00
C GLY A 26 -13.90 -0.31 15.46
N LEU A 27 -12.69 0.27 15.51
CA LEU A 27 -11.45 -0.46 15.73
C LEU A 27 -11.45 -1.31 17.00
N PRO A 28 -11.84 -0.83 18.22
CA PRO A 28 -11.84 -1.65 19.40
C PRO A 28 -12.72 -2.90 19.29
N ALA A 29 -13.94 -2.75 18.76
CA ALA A 29 -14.89 -3.85 18.61
C ALA A 29 -14.41 -4.86 17.57
N LEU A 30 -13.94 -4.40 16.41
CA LEU A 30 -13.41 -5.27 15.36
C LEU A 30 -12.20 -6.10 15.85
N LEU A 31 -11.32 -5.50 16.66
CA LEU A 31 -10.20 -6.22 17.25
C LEU A 31 -10.69 -7.30 18.21
N ASP A 32 -11.66 -7.00 19.07
CA ASP A 32 -12.21 -7.98 20.03
C ASP A 32 -12.93 -9.13 19.31
N ASP A 33 -13.64 -8.84 18.22
CA ASP A 33 -14.35 -9.85 17.43
C ASP A 33 -13.41 -10.83 16.72
N HIS A 34 -12.28 -10.32 16.20
CA HIS A 34 -11.35 -11.15 15.42
C HIS A 34 -10.25 -11.79 16.27
N PHE A 35 -9.90 -11.21 17.42
CA PHE A 35 -8.83 -11.70 18.28
C PHE A 35 -9.34 -12.07 19.68
N PRO A 36 -10.11 -13.17 19.83
CA PRO A 36 -10.65 -13.58 21.10
C PRO A 36 -9.53 -13.91 22.09
N ILE A 37 -9.74 -13.47 23.33
CA ILE A 37 -8.84 -13.68 24.45
C ILE A 37 -9.31 -14.84 25.33
N HIS A 38 -8.40 -15.34 26.15
CA HIS A 38 -8.71 -16.42 27.07
C HIS A 38 -9.71 -15.95 28.15
N GLY A 39 -10.58 -16.85 28.63
CA GLY A 39 -11.62 -16.52 29.63
C GLY A 39 -11.10 -15.96 30.96
N ASN A 40 -9.83 -16.14 31.27
CA ASN A 40 -9.20 -15.56 32.47
C ASN A 40 -8.68 -14.14 32.29
N TRP A 41 -8.84 -13.54 31.11
CA TRP A 41 -8.44 -12.16 30.86
C TRP A 41 -9.32 -11.20 31.64
N GLN A 42 -8.73 -10.31 32.42
CA GLN A 42 -9.41 -9.30 33.22
C GLN A 42 -8.97 -7.88 32.85
N GLY A 43 -9.78 -6.88 33.17
CA GLY A 43 -9.53 -5.49 32.85
C GLY A 43 -9.99 -5.12 31.41
N LEU A 44 -9.29 -4.22 30.77
CA LEU A 44 -9.62 -3.77 29.40
C LEU A 44 -9.56 -4.93 28.41
N SER A 45 -10.48 -4.93 27.44
CA SER A 45 -10.44 -5.88 26.32
C SER A 45 -9.19 -5.71 25.47
N LEU A 46 -8.85 -6.71 24.66
CA LEU A 46 -7.71 -6.65 23.73
C LEU A 46 -7.85 -5.47 22.77
N GLY A 47 -9.07 -5.25 22.27
CA GLY A 47 -9.34 -4.16 21.34
C GLY A 47 -9.06 -2.78 21.96
N TRP A 48 -9.48 -2.57 23.21
CA TRP A 48 -9.19 -1.31 23.89
C TRP A 48 -7.71 -1.15 24.26
N VAL A 49 -7.05 -2.22 24.73
CA VAL A 49 -5.60 -2.17 24.98
C VAL A 49 -4.85 -1.81 23.70
N SER A 50 -5.16 -2.47 22.58
CA SER A 50 -4.54 -2.21 21.29
C SER A 50 -4.80 -0.79 20.79
N THR A 51 -6.03 -0.30 20.92
CA THR A 51 -6.44 1.04 20.45
C THR A 51 -5.75 2.15 21.24
N ILE A 52 -5.69 2.02 22.57
CA ILE A 52 -4.98 2.98 23.42
C ILE A 52 -3.47 2.92 23.16
N TRP A 53 -2.91 1.73 22.99
CA TRP A 53 -1.50 1.58 22.62
C TRP A 53 -1.19 2.21 21.29
N LEU A 54 -2.02 1.99 20.27
CA LEU A 54 -1.87 2.62 18.96
C LEU A 54 -1.94 4.15 19.05
N SER A 55 -2.84 4.70 19.89
CA SER A 55 -2.88 6.15 20.12
C SER A 55 -1.58 6.69 20.72
N SER A 56 -0.93 5.93 21.61
CA SER A 56 0.39 6.27 22.17
C SER A 56 1.47 6.29 21.07
N ILE A 57 1.49 5.30 20.18
CA ILE A 57 2.44 5.24 19.07
C ILE A 57 2.25 6.43 18.12
N LEU A 58 1.01 6.71 17.72
CA LEU A 58 0.68 7.78 16.79
C LEU A 58 0.99 9.16 17.35
N SER A 59 0.65 9.39 18.63
CA SER A 59 0.87 10.68 19.30
C SER A 59 2.35 11.00 19.54
N ARG A 60 3.19 9.99 19.75
CA ARG A 60 4.59 10.18 20.15
C ARG A 60 5.62 9.81 19.11
N GLY A 61 5.24 9.05 18.09
CA GLY A 61 6.19 8.43 17.17
C GLY A 61 7.10 7.39 17.86
N ASP A 62 6.65 6.80 18.97
CA ASP A 62 7.42 5.86 19.79
C ASP A 62 6.68 4.52 19.92
N HIS A 63 7.25 3.46 19.38
CA HIS A 63 6.68 2.12 19.37
C HIS A 63 7.23 1.17 20.45
N ARG A 64 8.12 1.65 21.35
CA ARG A 64 8.72 0.83 22.41
C ARG A 64 7.71 0.48 23.49
N MET A 65 7.47 -0.81 23.72
CA MET A 65 6.49 -1.31 24.71
C MET A 65 6.76 -0.79 26.10
N VAL A 66 8.01 -0.78 26.54
CA VAL A 66 8.43 -0.32 27.90
C VAL A 66 7.98 1.10 28.23
N HIS A 67 7.67 1.91 27.23
CA HIS A 67 7.21 3.29 27.42
C HIS A 67 5.68 3.44 27.51
N VAL A 68 4.92 2.39 27.24
CA VAL A 68 3.45 2.45 27.17
C VAL A 68 2.84 2.56 28.57
N GLU A 69 3.21 1.69 29.49
CA GLU A 69 2.69 1.71 30.85
C GLU A 69 2.94 3.05 31.57
N PRO A 70 4.19 3.62 31.57
CA PRO A 70 4.44 4.94 32.15
C PRO A 70 3.68 6.08 31.45
N TRP A 71 3.43 5.96 30.15
CA TRP A 71 2.66 6.94 29.40
C TRP A 71 1.17 6.90 29.78
N VAL A 72 0.59 5.72 29.90
CA VAL A 72 -0.80 5.51 30.36
C VAL A 72 -0.97 6.01 31.80
N ALA A 73 -0.04 5.66 32.69
CA ALA A 73 -0.09 6.06 34.09
C ALA A 73 -0.22 7.58 34.32
N LYS A 74 0.27 8.38 33.38
CA LYS A 74 0.20 9.85 33.40
C LYS A 74 -1.06 10.42 32.73
N ARG A 75 -2.00 9.58 32.27
CA ARG A 75 -3.15 9.97 31.44
C ARG A 75 -4.41 9.16 31.77
N LEU A 76 -4.48 8.56 32.94
CA LEU A 76 -5.57 7.67 33.30
C LEU A 76 -6.94 8.35 33.25
N TRP A 77 -7.02 9.61 33.69
CA TRP A 77 -8.25 10.40 33.59
C TRP A 77 -8.64 10.71 32.16
N THR A 78 -7.71 11.24 31.37
CA THR A 78 -7.93 11.57 29.96
C THR A 78 -8.38 10.34 29.19
N LEU A 79 -7.69 9.22 29.35
CA LEU A 79 -8.02 7.96 28.68
C LEU A 79 -9.40 7.44 29.12
N GLY A 80 -9.66 7.43 30.42
CA GLY A 80 -10.94 6.98 30.98
C GLY A 80 -12.12 7.80 30.48
N VAL A 81 -12.02 9.13 30.51
CA VAL A 81 -13.08 10.03 30.01
C VAL A 81 -13.30 9.91 28.52
N THR A 82 -12.21 9.83 27.74
CA THR A 82 -12.32 9.76 26.27
C THR A 82 -12.88 8.42 25.78
N THR A 83 -12.50 7.32 26.43
CA THR A 83 -12.94 5.98 26.00
C THR A 83 -14.20 5.49 26.69
N GLY A 84 -14.60 6.12 27.80
CA GLY A 84 -15.65 5.59 28.68
C GLY A 84 -15.28 4.29 29.40
N GLN A 85 -14.00 3.92 29.43
CA GLN A 85 -13.49 2.67 29.98
C GLN A 85 -12.78 2.85 31.32
N GLY A 86 -12.81 1.83 32.15
CA GLY A 86 -12.06 1.81 33.42
C GLY A 86 -10.57 1.50 33.18
N VAL A 87 -9.82 2.45 32.64
CA VAL A 87 -8.40 2.28 32.28
C VAL A 87 -7.52 2.19 33.54
N LYS A 88 -6.70 1.17 33.59
CA LYS A 88 -5.74 0.96 34.69
C LYS A 88 -4.33 0.79 34.16
N ARG A 89 -3.35 1.25 34.91
CA ARG A 89 -1.93 1.09 34.57
C ARG A 89 -1.56 -0.37 34.25
N VAL A 90 -2.07 -1.31 35.08
CA VAL A 90 -1.79 -2.74 34.94
C VAL A 90 -2.33 -3.39 33.66
N ASP A 91 -3.21 -2.68 32.93
CA ASP A 91 -3.69 -3.15 31.65
C ASP A 91 -2.63 -3.02 30.53
N PHE A 92 -1.51 -2.33 30.78
CA PHE A 92 -0.46 -1.99 29.82
C PHE A 92 0.93 -2.41 30.26
N THR A 93 1.05 -3.43 31.11
CA THR A 93 2.36 -4.04 31.42
C THR A 93 2.95 -4.71 30.18
N ASP A 94 4.27 -4.83 30.12
CA ASP A 94 4.99 -5.46 29.00
C ASP A 94 4.45 -6.88 28.73
N ASP A 95 4.19 -7.68 29.75
CA ASP A 95 3.62 -9.03 29.62
C ASP A 95 2.24 -9.02 28.93
N ARG A 96 1.39 -8.05 29.28
CA ARG A 96 0.07 -7.93 28.64
C ARG A 96 0.18 -7.48 27.19
N LEU A 97 1.04 -6.53 26.91
CA LEU A 97 1.30 -6.07 25.55
C LEU A 97 1.92 -7.18 24.69
N GLU A 98 2.79 -8.01 25.27
CA GLU A 98 3.31 -9.19 24.58
C GLU A 98 2.20 -10.18 24.22
N ILE A 99 1.27 -10.46 25.15
CA ILE A 99 0.12 -11.32 24.85
C ILE A 99 -0.73 -10.73 23.72
N VAL A 100 -0.98 -9.42 23.73
CA VAL A 100 -1.69 -8.74 22.64
C VAL A 100 -0.98 -8.95 21.31
N LEU A 101 0.33 -8.68 21.23
CA LEU A 101 1.10 -8.89 19.99
C LEU A 101 1.03 -10.34 19.52
N ARG A 102 1.18 -11.30 20.43
CA ARG A 102 1.08 -12.73 20.10
C ARG A 102 -0.30 -13.11 19.54
N ARG A 103 -1.37 -12.44 19.98
CA ARG A 103 -2.70 -12.65 19.41
C ARG A 103 -2.84 -12.00 18.03
N LEU A 104 -2.34 -10.77 17.88
CA LEU A 104 -2.38 -10.04 16.62
C LEU A 104 -1.49 -10.67 15.51
N SER A 105 -0.51 -11.52 15.88
CA SER A 105 0.38 -12.19 14.92
C SER A 105 -0.21 -13.43 14.24
N ASP A 106 -1.48 -13.75 14.48
CA ASP A 106 -2.21 -14.79 13.73
C ASP A 106 -2.59 -14.25 12.35
N ASP A 107 -1.89 -14.66 11.31
CA ASP A 107 -2.04 -14.16 9.94
C ASP A 107 -3.48 -14.34 9.40
N THR A 108 -4.13 -15.46 9.72
CA THR A 108 -5.50 -15.73 9.27
C THR A 108 -6.50 -14.76 9.90
N ARG A 109 -6.37 -14.54 11.21
CA ARG A 109 -7.20 -13.59 11.95
C ARG A 109 -6.92 -12.16 11.55
N TRP A 110 -5.63 -11.83 11.34
CA TRP A 110 -5.24 -10.51 10.86
C TRP A 110 -5.85 -10.20 9.50
N ALA A 111 -5.78 -11.13 8.54
CA ALA A 111 -6.38 -10.94 7.22
C ALA A 111 -7.91 -10.74 7.29
N ALA A 112 -8.60 -11.49 8.14
CA ALA A 112 -10.03 -11.32 8.36
C ALA A 112 -10.37 -9.96 9.00
N PHE A 113 -9.62 -9.57 10.04
CA PHE A 113 -9.75 -8.26 10.69
C PHE A 113 -9.49 -7.10 9.72
N GLU A 114 -8.39 -7.15 8.96
CA GLU A 114 -8.03 -6.13 7.98
C GLU A 114 -9.13 -5.98 6.92
N SER A 115 -9.67 -7.11 6.42
CA SER A 115 -10.79 -7.10 5.48
C SER A 115 -12.04 -6.44 6.07
N ALA A 116 -12.42 -6.79 7.30
CA ALA A 116 -13.58 -6.22 7.98
C ALA A 116 -13.41 -4.70 8.24
N LEU A 117 -12.23 -4.27 8.70
CA LEU A 117 -11.91 -2.86 8.91
C LEU A 117 -11.98 -2.06 7.59
N ASN A 118 -11.43 -2.63 6.52
CA ASN A 118 -11.43 -1.99 5.21
C ASN A 118 -12.83 -1.85 4.64
N GLN A 119 -13.65 -2.91 4.71
CA GLN A 119 -15.05 -2.87 4.26
C GLN A 119 -15.86 -1.84 5.05
N HIS A 120 -15.65 -1.80 6.36
CA HIS A 120 -16.30 -0.81 7.22
C HIS A 120 -15.90 0.61 6.83
N THR A 121 -14.60 0.88 6.68
CA THR A 121 -14.06 2.19 6.35
C THR A 121 -14.51 2.66 4.96
N VAL A 122 -14.42 1.79 3.95
CA VAL A 122 -14.88 2.09 2.58
C VAL A 122 -16.35 2.48 2.58
N ARG A 123 -17.19 1.74 3.32
CA ARG A 123 -18.63 2.00 3.41
C ARG A 123 -18.97 3.30 4.16
N VAL A 124 -18.34 3.53 5.33
CA VAL A 124 -18.66 4.69 6.19
C VAL A 124 -18.23 5.99 5.56
N TYR A 125 -17.10 6.01 4.85
CA TYR A 125 -16.55 7.21 4.22
C TYR A 125 -16.87 7.30 2.72
N ASP A 126 -17.70 6.39 2.19
CA ASP A 126 -18.08 6.30 0.76
C ASP A 126 -16.86 6.41 -0.18
N LEU A 127 -15.82 5.62 0.12
CA LEU A 127 -14.57 5.70 -0.61
C LEU A 127 -14.69 5.07 -1.99
N SER A 128 -14.18 5.77 -3.00
CA SER A 128 -14.04 5.19 -4.34
C SER A 128 -13.05 4.04 -4.34
N THR A 129 -13.48 2.88 -4.81
CA THR A 129 -12.62 1.69 -4.93
C THR A 129 -12.18 1.40 -6.37
N ALA A 130 -12.29 2.39 -7.26
CA ALA A 130 -12.01 2.20 -8.69
C ALA A 130 -10.53 1.94 -9.00
N ARG A 131 -9.62 2.49 -8.20
CA ARG A 131 -8.16 2.38 -8.40
C ARG A 131 -7.46 1.95 -7.12
N VAL A 132 -6.52 1.02 -7.27
CA VAL A 132 -5.69 0.47 -6.20
C VAL A 132 -4.23 0.55 -6.63
N HIS A 133 -3.42 1.26 -5.87
CA HIS A 133 -1.97 1.26 -6.05
C HIS A 133 -1.36 0.11 -5.26
N VAL A 134 -0.44 -0.62 -5.89
CA VAL A 134 0.23 -1.77 -5.28
C VAL A 134 1.73 -1.60 -5.42
N ASP A 135 2.45 -1.57 -4.31
CA ASP A 135 3.90 -1.42 -4.30
C ASP A 135 4.51 -2.12 -3.08
N SER A 136 5.79 -2.43 -3.19
CA SER A 136 6.58 -2.99 -2.11
C SER A 136 7.63 -2.00 -1.62
N THR A 137 7.93 -2.04 -0.33
CA THR A 137 9.03 -1.30 0.27
C THR A 137 9.85 -2.21 1.18
N SER A 138 11.02 -1.74 1.63
CA SER A 138 11.80 -2.40 2.68
C SER A 138 11.94 -1.48 3.89
N ALA A 139 11.99 -2.08 5.07
CA ALA A 139 12.31 -1.37 6.31
C ALA A 139 13.53 -2.03 6.94
N SER A 140 14.63 -1.28 7.03
CA SER A 140 15.89 -1.75 7.62
C SER A 140 15.91 -1.48 9.12
N ALA A 141 16.46 -2.39 9.91
CA ALA A 141 16.57 -2.24 11.35
C ALA A 141 17.86 -2.85 11.90
N TYR A 142 18.28 -2.40 13.07
CA TYR A 142 19.34 -3.06 13.86
C TYR A 142 18.72 -4.25 14.60
N ALA A 143 18.46 -5.33 13.88
CA ALA A 143 17.84 -6.54 14.40
C ALA A 143 18.79 -7.74 14.25
N THR A 144 18.61 -8.74 15.11
CA THR A 144 19.34 -10.01 14.98
C THR A 144 18.68 -10.84 13.89
N VAL A 145 19.50 -11.31 12.94
CA VAL A 145 19.06 -12.26 11.92
C VAL A 145 18.98 -13.65 12.54
N THR A 146 17.84 -14.29 12.38
CA THR A 146 17.61 -15.68 12.79
C THR A 146 17.17 -16.51 11.60
N GLU A 147 17.50 -17.80 11.57
CA GLU A 147 17.05 -18.69 10.52
C GLU A 147 15.52 -18.74 10.47
N GLY A 148 14.93 -18.50 9.26
CA GLY A 148 13.49 -18.43 9.07
C GLY A 148 12.82 -17.18 9.67
N GLY A 149 13.57 -16.23 10.25
CA GLY A 149 13.04 -14.99 10.79
C GLY A 149 12.67 -13.99 9.69
N LEU A 150 11.89 -12.95 10.08
CA LEU A 150 11.46 -11.90 9.16
C LEU A 150 12.60 -10.95 8.77
N PHE A 151 13.50 -10.63 9.72
CA PHE A 151 14.64 -9.76 9.45
C PHE A 151 15.75 -10.57 8.78
N GLN A 152 15.95 -10.32 7.48
CA GLN A 152 16.97 -10.97 6.67
C GLN A 152 17.72 -9.93 5.83
N PHE A 153 18.97 -10.26 5.46
CA PHE A 153 19.68 -9.46 4.47
C PHE A 153 19.07 -9.70 3.08
N GLY A 154 18.91 -8.64 2.30
CA GLY A 154 18.34 -8.72 0.97
C GLY A 154 18.62 -7.46 0.15
N HIS A 155 17.95 -7.33 -0.99
CA HIS A 155 18.04 -6.11 -1.80
C HIS A 155 17.39 -4.94 -1.07
N SER A 156 18.24 -4.04 -0.56
CA SER A 156 17.78 -2.86 0.18
C SER A 156 17.39 -1.73 -0.78
N LYS A 157 16.16 -1.28 -0.70
CA LYS A 157 15.68 -0.10 -1.43
C LYS A 157 16.25 1.21 -0.86
N ASP A 158 16.67 1.20 0.41
CA ASP A 158 17.23 2.34 1.12
C ASP A 158 18.77 2.43 1.05
N TYR A 159 19.40 1.59 0.19
CA TYR A 159 20.86 1.52 0.05
C TYR A 159 21.60 1.18 1.36
N ARG A 160 20.98 0.38 2.22
CA ARG A 160 21.54 -0.11 3.49
C ARG A 160 21.74 -1.65 3.46
N PRO A 161 22.62 -2.17 2.57
CA PRO A 161 22.90 -3.60 2.50
C PRO A 161 23.58 -4.15 3.77
N ASP A 162 24.07 -3.26 4.61
CA ASP A 162 24.69 -3.53 5.91
C ASP A 162 23.67 -3.85 7.01
N LEU A 163 22.39 -3.62 6.80
CA LEU A 163 21.34 -3.88 7.78
C LEU A 163 20.37 -4.96 7.30
N PRO A 164 19.93 -5.83 8.21
CA PRO A 164 18.80 -6.69 7.94
C PRO A 164 17.52 -5.87 7.78
N GLN A 165 16.60 -6.36 6.99
CA GLN A 165 15.37 -5.69 6.62
C GLN A 165 14.18 -6.65 6.65
N VAL A 166 12.99 -6.09 6.69
CA VAL A 166 11.75 -6.76 6.30
C VAL A 166 11.23 -6.15 5.01
N LYS A 167 10.45 -6.89 4.24
CA LYS A 167 9.71 -6.33 3.12
C LYS A 167 8.25 -6.15 3.49
N VAL A 168 7.70 -5.03 3.07
CA VAL A 168 6.29 -4.69 3.23
C VAL A 168 5.69 -4.54 1.84
N MET A 169 4.73 -5.38 1.51
CA MET A 169 3.91 -5.26 0.32
C MET A 169 2.61 -4.59 0.71
N GLN A 170 2.21 -3.55 0.00
CA GLN A 170 1.01 -2.79 0.35
C GLN A 170 0.16 -2.48 -0.86
N ALA A 171 -1.15 -2.63 -0.70
CA ALA A 171 -2.16 -2.14 -1.62
C ALA A 171 -2.94 -1.01 -0.97
N VAL A 172 -3.11 0.11 -1.67
CA VAL A 172 -3.80 1.31 -1.16
C VAL A 172 -4.81 1.86 -2.15
N LEU A 173 -5.90 2.43 -1.64
CA LEU A 173 -6.90 3.14 -2.44
C LEU A 173 -6.40 4.51 -2.87
N ASP A 174 -6.58 4.83 -4.15
CA ASP A 174 -6.36 6.16 -4.71
C ASP A 174 -7.66 7.01 -4.59
N PRO A 175 -7.57 8.30 -4.27
CA PRO A 175 -6.38 9.14 -4.11
C PRO A 175 -5.84 9.25 -2.66
N LEU A 176 -6.52 8.68 -1.69
CA LEU A 176 -6.24 8.90 -0.27
C LEU A 176 -5.04 8.10 0.26
N GLY A 177 -4.59 7.06 -0.47
CA GLY A 177 -3.55 6.17 0.01
C GLY A 177 -4.01 5.29 1.18
N MET A 178 -5.34 5.04 1.31
CA MET A 178 -5.87 4.21 2.38
C MET A 178 -5.45 2.74 2.17
N PRO A 179 -4.77 2.11 3.15
CA PRO A 179 -4.38 0.71 3.05
C PRO A 179 -5.58 -0.23 2.91
N LEU A 180 -5.45 -1.22 2.02
CA LEU A 180 -6.42 -2.29 1.81
C LEU A 180 -5.86 -3.67 2.15
N ALA A 181 -4.59 -3.88 1.89
CA ALA A 181 -3.87 -5.10 2.23
C ALA A 181 -2.42 -4.75 2.52
N THR A 182 -1.89 -5.32 3.59
CA THR A 182 -0.50 -5.13 3.99
C THR A 182 0.11 -6.48 4.36
N ASP A 183 1.14 -6.91 3.63
CA ASP A 183 1.91 -8.11 3.93
C ASP A 183 3.31 -7.74 4.39
N VAL A 184 3.72 -8.26 5.54
CA VAL A 184 5.09 -8.16 6.04
C VAL A 184 5.77 -9.50 5.85
N VAL A 185 6.83 -9.52 5.06
CA VAL A 185 7.52 -10.76 4.70
C VAL A 185 9.03 -10.66 4.92
N SER A 186 9.71 -11.81 4.90
CA SER A 186 11.16 -11.89 5.05
C SER A 186 11.88 -10.96 4.07
N GLY A 187 12.90 -10.25 4.58
CA GLY A 187 13.65 -9.24 3.83
C GLY A 187 14.41 -9.73 2.60
N GLU A 188 14.66 -11.03 2.50
CA GLU A 188 15.35 -11.67 1.37
C GLU A 188 14.41 -11.95 0.18
N ARG A 189 13.08 -11.93 0.37
CA ARG A 189 12.13 -12.29 -0.67
C ARG A 189 12.20 -11.35 -1.86
N ALA A 190 12.06 -11.91 -3.07
CA ALA A 190 11.90 -11.12 -4.28
C ALA A 190 10.55 -10.37 -4.27
N ASP A 191 10.48 -9.22 -4.96
CA ASP A 191 9.27 -8.41 -4.99
C ASP A 191 8.16 -9.02 -5.88
N ASP A 192 8.53 -9.57 -7.04
CA ASP A 192 7.59 -10.04 -8.06
C ASP A 192 6.53 -11.03 -7.52
N PRO A 193 6.87 -12.05 -6.69
CA PRO A 193 5.89 -13.00 -6.16
C PRO A 193 4.93 -12.41 -5.12
N LEU A 194 5.20 -11.21 -4.60
CA LEU A 194 4.38 -10.59 -3.54
C LEU A 194 3.10 -9.95 -4.09
N TYR A 195 3.05 -9.64 -5.39
CA TYR A 195 1.90 -8.98 -6.01
C TYR A 195 0.65 -9.86 -6.02
N VAL A 196 0.79 -11.12 -6.42
CA VAL A 196 -0.34 -12.05 -6.55
C VAL A 196 -1.09 -12.24 -5.22
N PRO A 197 -0.45 -12.59 -4.09
CA PRO A 197 -1.14 -12.71 -2.81
C PRO A 197 -1.80 -11.41 -2.34
N CYS A 198 -1.12 -10.28 -2.49
CA CYS A 198 -1.63 -8.97 -2.08
C CYS A 198 -2.89 -8.59 -2.88
N ILE A 199 -2.88 -8.79 -4.21
CA ILE A 199 -4.03 -8.52 -5.09
C ILE A 199 -5.20 -9.44 -4.74
N ALA A 200 -4.95 -10.73 -4.49
CA ALA A 200 -5.98 -11.68 -4.08
C ALA A 200 -6.67 -11.25 -2.76
N ARG A 201 -5.92 -10.74 -1.79
CA ARG A 201 -6.48 -10.19 -0.54
C ARG A 201 -7.33 -8.96 -0.78
N VAL A 202 -6.91 -8.05 -1.68
CA VAL A 202 -7.73 -6.88 -2.06
C VAL A 202 -9.04 -7.31 -2.69
N GLN A 203 -9.00 -8.27 -3.62
CA GLN A 203 -10.19 -8.82 -4.27
C GLN A 203 -11.15 -9.45 -3.27
N ALA A 204 -10.62 -10.26 -2.34
CA ALA A 204 -11.41 -10.88 -1.27
C ALA A 204 -12.02 -9.83 -0.33
N SER A 205 -11.26 -8.79 0.04
CA SER A 205 -11.71 -7.73 0.93
C SER A 205 -12.80 -6.86 0.31
N LEU A 206 -12.65 -6.46 -0.94
CA LEU A 206 -13.60 -5.56 -1.61
C LEU A 206 -14.81 -6.29 -2.22
N GLY A 207 -14.70 -7.58 -2.51
CA GLY A 207 -15.77 -8.43 -3.06
C GLY A 207 -16.34 -7.93 -4.39
N ARG A 208 -15.58 -7.16 -5.17
CA ARG A 208 -16.02 -6.54 -6.43
C ARG A 208 -14.98 -6.70 -7.51
N ARG A 209 -15.42 -6.56 -8.77
CA ARG A 209 -14.59 -6.64 -9.98
C ARG A 209 -14.53 -5.29 -10.70
N GLY A 210 -13.65 -5.20 -11.70
CA GLY A 210 -13.46 -4.00 -12.51
C GLY A 210 -12.56 -2.98 -11.84
N LEU A 211 -11.72 -3.40 -10.88
CA LEU A 211 -10.70 -2.59 -10.23
C LEU A 211 -9.54 -2.32 -11.19
N LEU A 212 -8.96 -1.14 -11.12
CA LEU A 212 -7.71 -0.82 -11.80
C LEU A 212 -6.54 -0.89 -10.81
N TYR A 213 -5.69 -1.90 -10.96
CA TYR A 213 -4.43 -2.00 -10.22
C TYR A 213 -3.34 -1.20 -10.92
N VAL A 214 -2.66 -0.35 -10.16
CA VAL A 214 -1.54 0.46 -10.63
C VAL A 214 -0.29 0.07 -9.83
N GLY A 215 0.79 -0.26 -10.52
CA GLY A 215 2.04 -0.66 -9.88
C GLY A 215 3.26 -0.35 -10.72
N ASP A 216 4.42 -0.68 -10.18
CA ASP A 216 5.70 -0.53 -10.87
C ASP A 216 5.97 -1.67 -11.88
N CYS A 217 7.17 -1.71 -12.46
CA CYS A 217 7.56 -2.73 -13.45
C CYS A 217 7.60 -4.16 -12.88
N LYS A 218 7.61 -4.34 -11.56
CA LYS A 218 7.57 -5.65 -10.91
C LYS A 218 6.18 -6.28 -10.98
N MET A 219 5.12 -5.43 -10.94
CA MET A 219 3.75 -5.87 -11.18
C MET A 219 3.54 -6.41 -12.62
N ALA A 220 4.43 -6.07 -13.55
CA ALA A 220 4.30 -6.48 -14.95
C ALA A 220 4.60 -7.97 -15.21
N SER A 221 4.81 -8.81 -14.20
CA SER A 221 4.98 -10.25 -14.41
C SER A 221 3.79 -10.83 -15.18
N ARG A 222 4.04 -11.83 -16.04
CA ARG A 222 2.97 -12.45 -16.83
C ARG A 222 1.92 -13.11 -15.94
N GLU A 223 2.34 -13.64 -14.81
CA GLU A 223 1.47 -14.29 -13.83
C GLU A 223 0.53 -13.29 -13.16
N THR A 224 1.05 -12.18 -12.64
CA THR A 224 0.24 -11.12 -12.05
C THR A 224 -0.79 -10.56 -13.02
N ARG A 225 -0.38 -10.30 -14.28
CA ARG A 225 -1.28 -9.79 -15.31
C ARG A 225 -2.37 -10.79 -15.70
N ALA A 226 -2.04 -12.07 -15.76
CA ALA A 226 -3.01 -13.12 -16.04
C ALA A 226 -4.05 -13.26 -14.92
N LEU A 227 -3.60 -13.23 -13.65
CA LEU A 227 -4.50 -13.25 -12.49
C LEU A 227 -5.49 -12.07 -12.52
N ILE A 228 -4.98 -10.86 -12.73
CA ILE A 228 -5.82 -9.66 -12.79
C ILE A 228 -6.83 -9.77 -13.95
N ALA A 229 -6.38 -10.25 -15.12
CA ALA A 229 -7.24 -10.44 -16.28
C ALA A 229 -8.33 -11.50 -16.04
N ALA A 230 -7.97 -12.66 -15.44
CA ALA A 230 -8.89 -13.74 -15.11
C ALA A 230 -9.97 -13.29 -14.12
N SER A 231 -9.64 -12.38 -13.21
CA SER A 231 -10.57 -11.80 -12.25
C SER A 231 -11.53 -10.76 -12.85
N GLY A 232 -11.35 -10.37 -14.12
CA GLY A 232 -12.13 -9.30 -14.75
C GLY A 232 -11.73 -7.90 -14.30
N ASP A 233 -10.52 -7.74 -13.77
CA ASP A 233 -9.94 -6.49 -13.32
C ASP A 233 -8.97 -5.92 -14.38
N PHE A 234 -8.42 -4.75 -14.11
CA PHE A 234 -7.52 -4.02 -15.00
C PHE A 234 -6.19 -3.73 -14.32
N TYR A 235 -5.12 -3.60 -15.10
CA TYR A 235 -3.81 -3.23 -14.60
C TYR A 235 -3.20 -2.08 -15.42
N LEU A 236 -2.36 -1.29 -14.76
CA LEU A 236 -1.52 -0.26 -15.35
C LEU A 236 -0.13 -0.33 -14.73
N CYS A 237 0.89 -0.67 -15.52
CA CYS A 237 2.27 -0.76 -15.04
C CYS A 237 3.25 -0.52 -16.19
N PRO A 238 4.47 -0.04 -15.90
CA PRO A 238 5.56 -0.04 -16.87
C PRO A 238 5.93 -1.46 -17.29
N LEU A 239 6.22 -1.66 -18.56
CA LEU A 239 6.68 -2.95 -19.06
C LEU A 239 8.22 -2.97 -19.11
N PRO A 240 8.89 -3.87 -18.36
CA PRO A 240 10.35 -3.98 -18.44
C PRO A 240 10.77 -4.53 -19.82
N GLN A 241 11.90 -4.04 -20.33
CA GLN A 241 12.41 -4.40 -21.65
C GLN A 241 12.57 -5.92 -21.84
N VAL A 242 12.93 -6.64 -20.79
CA VAL A 242 13.08 -8.11 -20.82
C VAL A 242 11.79 -8.87 -21.12
N GLN A 243 10.62 -8.20 -21.03
CA GLN A 243 9.32 -8.78 -21.35
C GLN A 243 8.82 -8.41 -22.74
N LEU A 244 9.56 -7.60 -23.48
CA LEU A 244 9.30 -7.34 -24.88
C LEU A 244 9.87 -8.47 -25.74
N ALA A 245 9.22 -8.78 -26.86
CA ALA A 245 9.80 -9.67 -27.84
C ALA A 245 11.05 -9.03 -28.45
N GLU A 246 11.98 -9.86 -28.90
CA GLU A 246 13.18 -9.37 -29.59
C GLU A 246 12.80 -8.52 -30.80
N GLY A 247 13.38 -7.34 -30.89
CA GLY A 247 13.06 -6.38 -31.96
C GLY A 247 11.73 -5.62 -31.82
N GLU A 248 10.86 -5.98 -30.88
CA GLU A 248 9.54 -5.33 -30.73
C GLU A 248 9.66 -3.82 -30.50
N LEU A 249 10.57 -3.40 -29.62
CA LEU A 249 10.82 -1.99 -29.35
C LEU A 249 11.36 -1.26 -30.59
N ALA A 250 12.30 -1.86 -31.31
CA ALA A 250 12.85 -1.30 -32.52
C ALA A 250 11.77 -1.14 -33.59
N ALA A 251 10.96 -2.16 -33.83
CA ALA A 251 9.86 -2.12 -34.79
C ALA A 251 8.82 -1.04 -34.44
N ALA A 252 8.51 -0.90 -33.16
CA ALA A 252 7.58 0.12 -32.67
C ALA A 252 8.11 1.55 -32.92
N LEU A 253 9.42 1.77 -32.74
CA LEU A 253 10.07 3.06 -33.00
C LEU A 253 10.18 3.34 -34.51
N GLU A 254 10.54 2.33 -35.31
CA GLU A 254 10.61 2.45 -36.75
C GLU A 254 9.28 2.85 -37.38
N ALA A 255 8.17 2.30 -36.88
CA ALA A 255 6.83 2.66 -37.36
C ALA A 255 6.52 4.16 -37.18
N VAL A 256 7.06 4.78 -36.13
CA VAL A 256 6.96 6.24 -35.91
C VAL A 256 7.87 6.98 -36.88
N TRP A 257 9.12 6.55 -37.08
CA TRP A 257 10.08 7.20 -37.98
C TRP A 257 9.66 7.13 -39.44
N ARG A 258 8.97 6.07 -39.84
CA ARG A 258 8.40 5.94 -41.17
C ARG A 258 7.09 6.69 -41.37
N GLY A 259 6.55 7.34 -40.34
CA GLY A 259 5.27 8.04 -40.41
C GLY A 259 4.04 7.11 -40.45
N GLU A 260 4.21 5.82 -40.17
CA GLU A 260 3.12 4.82 -40.12
C GLU A 260 2.27 4.95 -38.85
N ARG A 261 2.79 5.64 -37.86
CA ARG A 261 2.12 5.91 -36.57
C ARG A 261 2.18 7.39 -36.24
N THR A 262 1.03 7.97 -35.96
CA THR A 262 0.92 9.35 -35.47
C THR A 262 1.02 9.38 -33.98
N LEU A 263 1.90 10.21 -33.43
CA LEU A 263 2.02 10.43 -32.00
C LEU A 263 0.87 11.33 -31.51
N ILE A 264 0.23 10.93 -30.44
CA ILE A 264 -0.82 11.66 -29.77
C ILE A 264 -0.20 12.38 -28.57
N PRO A 265 -0.38 13.70 -28.44
CA PRO A 265 0.15 14.46 -27.32
C PRO A 265 -0.59 14.13 -26.04
N VAL A 266 0.15 14.02 -24.94
CA VAL A 266 -0.38 13.81 -23.59
C VAL A 266 -0.14 15.07 -22.78
N PHE A 267 -1.22 15.67 -22.28
CA PHE A 267 -1.18 16.89 -21.50
C PHE A 267 -1.50 16.62 -20.03
N ARG A 268 -0.85 17.35 -19.15
CA ARG A 268 -1.15 17.44 -17.72
C ARG A 268 -1.77 18.81 -17.41
N GLU A 269 -2.88 18.84 -16.70
CA GLU A 269 -3.43 20.08 -16.16
C GLU A 269 -2.67 20.44 -14.88
N ARG A 270 -2.15 21.66 -14.85
CA ARG A 270 -1.51 22.22 -13.66
C ARG A 270 -2.52 22.83 -12.69
N PRO A 271 -2.18 23.01 -11.41
CA PRO A 271 -3.05 23.69 -10.44
C PRO A 271 -3.42 25.13 -10.85
N ASP A 272 -2.59 25.76 -11.70
CA ASP A 272 -2.84 27.11 -12.25
C ASP A 272 -3.80 27.11 -13.45
N GLY A 273 -4.37 25.96 -13.82
CA GLY A 273 -5.29 25.80 -14.95
C GLY A 273 -4.60 25.74 -16.32
N LYS A 274 -3.28 25.76 -16.39
CA LYS A 274 -2.54 25.61 -17.66
C LYS A 274 -2.34 24.15 -17.99
N SER A 275 -2.43 23.87 -19.29
CA SER A 275 -2.16 22.55 -19.85
C SER A 275 -0.69 22.46 -20.29
N GLU A 276 0.03 21.46 -19.82
CA GLU A 276 1.44 21.22 -20.12
C GLU A 276 1.59 19.92 -20.91
N LEU A 277 2.32 19.96 -22.02
CA LEU A 277 2.66 18.77 -22.78
C LEU A 277 3.75 17.98 -22.02
N ILE A 278 3.39 16.84 -21.47
CA ILE A 278 4.31 15.99 -20.71
C ILE A 278 4.91 14.85 -21.52
N ALA A 279 4.20 14.37 -22.56
CA ALA A 279 4.65 13.26 -23.36
C ALA A 279 3.90 13.22 -24.70
N GLU A 280 4.40 12.39 -25.61
CA GLU A 280 3.72 11.99 -26.83
C GLU A 280 3.78 10.47 -26.96
N GLY A 281 2.77 9.87 -27.54
CA GLY A 281 2.76 8.42 -27.69
C GLY A 281 1.68 7.88 -28.61
N TYR A 282 1.67 6.56 -28.78
CA TYR A 282 0.60 5.86 -29.48
C TYR A 282 0.30 4.54 -28.79
N GLU A 283 -0.87 4.00 -29.11
CA GLU A 283 -1.36 2.75 -28.55
C GLU A 283 -1.37 1.63 -29.60
N TYR A 284 -1.07 0.41 -29.16
CA TYR A 284 -1.27 -0.80 -29.93
C TYR A 284 -1.72 -1.96 -29.05
N SER A 285 -2.37 -2.95 -29.63
CA SER A 285 -2.91 -4.10 -28.92
C SER A 285 -2.05 -5.34 -29.15
N VAL A 286 -1.84 -6.12 -28.10
CA VAL A 286 -1.09 -7.38 -28.14
C VAL A 286 -1.95 -8.50 -27.52
N PRO A 287 -2.19 -9.61 -28.24
CA PRO A 287 -2.82 -10.77 -27.65
C PRO A 287 -1.88 -11.43 -26.63
N MET A 288 -2.42 -11.78 -25.49
CA MET A 288 -1.70 -12.42 -24.39
C MET A 288 -2.44 -13.68 -23.97
N SER A 289 -1.69 -14.68 -23.57
CA SER A 289 -2.25 -15.90 -22.93
C SER A 289 -1.29 -16.46 -21.91
N ARG A 290 -1.83 -17.08 -20.87
CA ARG A 290 -1.11 -17.82 -19.85
C ARG A 290 -2.04 -18.81 -19.16
N GLU A 291 -1.48 -19.94 -18.77
CA GLU A 291 -2.17 -20.88 -17.91
C GLU A 291 -2.21 -20.36 -16.46
N VAL A 292 -3.39 -20.36 -15.86
CA VAL A 292 -3.66 -20.01 -14.47
C VAL A 292 -4.58 -21.10 -13.92
N ASP A 293 -4.16 -21.76 -12.86
CA ASP A 293 -4.92 -22.85 -12.19
C ASP A 293 -5.40 -23.97 -13.15
N GLY A 294 -4.59 -24.30 -14.15
CA GLY A 294 -4.89 -25.35 -15.14
C GLY A 294 -5.79 -24.89 -16.30
N GLU A 295 -6.21 -23.63 -16.32
CA GLU A 295 -6.98 -23.02 -17.41
C GLU A 295 -6.17 -22.00 -18.19
N VAL A 296 -6.28 -22.01 -19.53
CA VAL A 296 -5.64 -21.01 -20.38
C VAL A 296 -6.46 -19.73 -20.36
N GLN A 297 -5.94 -18.72 -19.68
CA GLN A 297 -6.50 -17.39 -19.70
C GLN A 297 -5.94 -16.60 -20.89
N SER A 298 -6.84 -16.01 -21.67
CA SER A 298 -6.48 -15.17 -22.80
C SER A 298 -7.07 -13.78 -22.67
N TRP A 299 -6.26 -12.76 -22.96
CA TRP A 299 -6.70 -11.36 -22.88
C TRP A 299 -5.95 -10.51 -23.93
N THR A 300 -6.46 -9.31 -24.18
CA THR A 300 -5.77 -8.33 -25.01
C THR A 300 -5.15 -7.24 -24.15
N ALA A 301 -3.82 -7.14 -24.16
CA ALA A 301 -3.09 -6.06 -23.52
C ALA A 301 -3.00 -4.85 -24.46
N ARG A 302 -3.37 -3.66 -23.97
CA ARG A 302 -3.14 -2.39 -24.67
C ARG A 302 -1.80 -1.84 -24.20
N ARG A 303 -0.88 -1.66 -25.14
CA ARG A 303 0.45 -1.12 -24.89
C ARG A 303 0.51 0.31 -25.38
N TRP A 304 1.07 1.18 -24.58
CA TRP A 304 1.35 2.57 -24.95
C TRP A 304 2.85 2.78 -25.06
N MET A 305 3.28 3.12 -26.27
CA MET A 305 4.62 3.63 -26.52
C MET A 305 4.61 5.12 -26.20
N VAL A 306 5.35 5.53 -25.16
CA VAL A 306 5.35 6.91 -24.69
C VAL A 306 6.76 7.48 -24.72
N ARG A 307 6.91 8.65 -25.33
CA ARG A 307 8.13 9.45 -25.33
C ARG A 307 7.91 10.66 -24.42
N PRO A 308 8.61 10.79 -23.31
CA PRO A 308 8.49 11.95 -22.42
C PRO A 308 9.01 13.21 -23.12
N ASN A 309 8.46 14.38 -22.77
CA ASN A 309 8.96 15.65 -23.26
C ASN A 309 10.32 15.96 -22.63
N ARG A 310 11.31 16.39 -23.45
CA ARG A 310 12.71 16.58 -23.04
C ARG A 310 12.94 17.55 -21.87
N SER A 311 12.01 18.45 -21.60
CA SER A 311 12.15 19.43 -20.50
C SER A 311 12.08 18.80 -19.10
N GLU A 312 11.48 17.60 -18.94
CA GLU A 312 11.42 16.89 -17.66
C GLU A 312 12.47 15.75 -17.54
N ALA A 313 13.06 15.33 -18.66
CA ALA A 313 14.08 14.26 -18.68
C ALA A 313 15.45 14.65 -18.14
N LEU A 314 15.65 15.90 -17.69
CA LEU A 314 16.95 16.49 -17.33
C LEU A 314 17.10 16.77 -15.83
N VAL A 315 16.56 15.94 -14.93
CA VAL A 315 17.11 15.89 -13.58
C VAL A 315 17.97 14.62 -13.48
N PRO A 316 19.29 14.70 -13.70
CA PRO A 316 20.15 13.55 -13.50
C PRO A 316 20.25 13.30 -12.00
N THR A 317 19.61 12.25 -11.49
CA THR A 317 20.09 11.66 -10.25
C THR A 317 21.48 11.08 -10.54
N PRO A 318 22.51 11.44 -9.79
CA PRO A 318 23.85 10.92 -10.03
C PRO A 318 23.91 9.43 -9.65
N ARG A 319 23.73 8.55 -10.63
CA ARG A 319 24.09 7.15 -10.49
C ARG A 319 25.59 7.01 -10.73
N LYS A 320 26.29 6.46 -9.76
CA LYS A 320 27.74 6.25 -9.73
C LYS A 320 28.28 5.24 -10.74
N HIS A 321 27.72 5.02 -11.89
CA HIS A 321 28.35 4.21 -12.97
C HIS A 321 27.84 4.66 -14.32
N GLY A 322 28.70 5.39 -15.03
CA GLY A 322 28.76 5.56 -16.46
C GLY A 322 27.63 6.34 -17.15
N PRO A 323 27.97 7.09 -18.21
CA PRO A 323 27.00 7.87 -18.96
C PRO A 323 26.25 6.97 -19.93
N VAL A 324 25.03 6.60 -19.61
CA VAL A 324 24.10 6.09 -20.61
C VAL A 324 22.81 6.86 -20.49
N CYS A 325 22.81 8.04 -21.09
CA CYS A 325 21.60 8.73 -21.47
C CYS A 325 20.98 7.98 -22.66
N ARG A 326 20.20 6.94 -22.39
CA ARG A 326 19.30 6.35 -23.36
C ARG A 326 17.90 6.76 -22.97
N GLU A 327 17.26 7.53 -23.82
CA GLU A 327 15.82 7.75 -23.81
C GLU A 327 15.16 6.36 -23.91
N ILE A 328 14.73 5.80 -22.78
CA ILE A 328 13.99 4.55 -22.77
C ILE A 328 12.53 4.93 -22.88
N PRO A 329 11.85 4.60 -23.99
CA PRO A 329 10.42 4.81 -24.07
C PRO A 329 9.72 3.98 -23.01
N LEU A 330 8.86 4.64 -22.23
CA LEU A 330 8.06 3.98 -21.21
C LEU A 330 6.87 3.30 -21.89
N ILE A 331 6.77 1.98 -21.78
CA ILE A 331 5.61 1.22 -22.23
C ILE A 331 4.67 1.00 -21.07
N LEU A 332 3.48 1.59 -21.15
CA LEU A 332 2.42 1.40 -20.17
C LEU A 332 1.45 0.32 -20.66
N LEU A 333 1.01 -0.56 -19.78
CA LEU A 333 0.07 -1.63 -20.08
C LEU A 333 -1.28 -1.36 -19.43
N ARG A 334 -2.34 -1.49 -20.23
CA ARG A 334 -3.72 -1.42 -19.76
C ARG A 334 -4.56 -2.52 -20.40
N LEU A 335 -5.41 -3.17 -19.64
CA LEU A 335 -6.43 -4.08 -20.14
C LEU A 335 -7.59 -3.32 -20.79
N GLN A 336 -8.09 -3.84 -21.89
CA GLN A 336 -9.22 -3.25 -22.60
C GLN A 336 -10.54 -3.65 -21.93
N ARG A 337 -11.37 -2.66 -21.60
CA ARG A 337 -12.79 -2.89 -21.33
C ARG A 337 -13.51 -3.11 -22.65
N PRO A 338 -14.52 -4.00 -22.76
CA PRO A 338 -15.38 -4.00 -23.95
C PRO A 338 -16.00 -2.61 -24.14
N PRO A 339 -16.24 -2.17 -25.37
CA PRO A 339 -16.59 -0.79 -25.65
C PRO A 339 -17.92 -0.41 -25.03
N ALA A 340 -17.86 0.41 -23.97
CA ALA A 340 -18.99 1.23 -23.59
C ALA A 340 -18.83 2.57 -24.29
N ASN A 341 -19.84 2.97 -25.04
CA ASN A 341 -19.91 4.18 -25.88
C ASN A 341 -19.81 5.48 -25.05
N LYS A 342 -18.63 5.77 -24.48
CA LYS A 342 -18.32 7.11 -23.93
C LYS A 342 -16.83 7.40 -24.10
N PRO A 343 -16.47 8.62 -24.56
CA PRO A 343 -15.07 9.01 -24.65
C PRO A 343 -14.41 9.00 -23.27
N VAL A 344 -13.30 8.27 -23.15
CA VAL A 344 -12.53 8.21 -21.91
C VAL A 344 -11.83 9.55 -21.72
N LYS A 345 -12.28 10.36 -20.78
CA LYS A 345 -11.49 11.48 -20.27
C LYS A 345 -10.24 10.90 -19.59
N TRP A 346 -9.08 11.29 -20.04
CA TRP A 346 -7.80 10.94 -19.47
C TRP A 346 -7.72 11.56 -18.06
N VAL A 347 -7.72 10.73 -17.04
CA VAL A 347 -7.44 11.19 -15.68
C VAL A 347 -5.95 10.98 -15.47
N THR A 348 -5.23 12.07 -15.35
CA THR A 348 -3.81 12.10 -15.01
C THR A 348 -3.59 11.31 -13.71
N ALA A 349 -2.63 10.39 -13.73
CA ALA A 349 -2.14 9.76 -12.51
C ALA A 349 -1.65 10.85 -11.56
N ALA A 350 -2.14 10.81 -10.34
CA ALA A 350 -1.96 11.82 -9.32
C ALA A 350 -0.51 11.92 -8.79
N PRO A 351 -0.19 12.93 -8.00
CA PRO A 351 1.15 13.43 -7.66
C PRO A 351 2.10 12.49 -6.89
N ALA A 352 1.74 11.23 -6.63
CA ALA A 352 2.61 10.29 -5.92
C ALA A 352 3.83 9.82 -6.73
N LEU A 353 3.82 9.96 -8.06
CA LEU A 353 4.98 9.66 -8.93
C LEU A 353 6.02 10.79 -8.94
N GLU A 354 5.67 12.00 -8.50
CA GLU A 354 6.56 13.16 -8.56
C GLU A 354 7.65 13.19 -7.47
N ARG A 355 7.58 12.34 -6.44
CA ARG A 355 8.57 12.37 -5.35
C ARG A 355 9.65 11.30 -5.42
N ARG A 356 9.68 10.45 -6.45
CA ARG A 356 10.63 9.32 -6.54
C ARG A 356 11.13 8.97 -7.96
N LEU A 357 11.17 9.93 -8.87
CA LEU A 357 11.96 9.81 -10.12
C LEU A 357 13.22 10.63 -10.03
#